data_699e99d1191e8f97f38144e9c3734da7
#
_entry.id   699e99d1191e8f97f38144e9c3734da7
#
_cell.length_a   1.000
_cell.length_b   1.000
_cell.length_c   1.000
_cell.angle_alpha   90.00
_cell.angle_beta   90.00
_cell.angle_gamma   90.00
#
_symmetry.space_group_name_H-M   'P 1'
#
loop_
_entity.id
_entity.type
_entity.pdbx_description
1 polymer ?
#
loop_
_entity_poly.entity_id
_entity_poly.type
_entity_poly.pdbx_seq_one_letter_code
_entity_poly.pdbx_strand_id
1 'polypeptide(L)'
;LSGVQKQRIAIVRALCMRPEIMLFDEITASLDPEIVREVLDVVINLAKDGMTMLIVTHEMGFARSVANRIVFMDEGKIVEESEPEAFFTHPKSERAKKFLNLFSF
;
A
#
# COMPACT_ATOMS: atom_id res chain seq x y z
N LEU A 1 7.83 9.22 -21.36
CA LEU A 1 6.81 9.33 -20.31
C LEU A 1 7.47 9.41 -18.94
N SER A 2 6.92 10.23 -18.05
CA SER A 2 7.34 10.27 -16.66
C SER A 2 6.92 9.00 -15.91
N GLY A 3 7.55 8.74 -14.75
CA GLY A 3 7.15 7.62 -13.90
C GLY A 3 5.68 7.67 -13.51
N VAL A 4 5.17 8.86 -13.18
CA VAL A 4 3.75 9.07 -12.85
C VAL A 4 2.84 8.69 -14.02
N GLN A 5 3.18 9.18 -15.22
CA GLN A 5 2.37 8.92 -16.39
C GLN A 5 2.32 7.44 -16.73
N LYS A 6 3.47 6.74 -16.61
CA LYS A 6 3.52 5.29 -16.85
C LYS A 6 2.65 4.52 -15.87
N GLN A 7 2.69 4.89 -14.58
CA GLN A 7 1.89 4.24 -13.56
C GLN A 7 0.40 4.53 -13.74
N ARG A 8 0.05 5.77 -14.09
CA ARG A 8 -1.34 6.11 -14.38
C ARG A 8 -1.89 5.32 -15.55
N ILE A 9 -1.10 5.18 -16.63
CA ILE A 9 -1.51 4.40 -17.79
C ILE A 9 -1.73 2.94 -17.42
N ALA A 10 -0.81 2.37 -16.62
CA ALA A 10 -0.95 0.99 -16.17
C ALA A 10 -2.22 0.79 -15.34
N ILE A 11 -2.54 1.73 -14.45
CA ILE A 11 -3.76 1.67 -13.64
C ILE A 11 -5.00 1.77 -14.53
N VAL A 12 -5.02 2.71 -15.48
CA VAL A 12 -6.14 2.87 -16.40
C VAL A 12 -6.37 1.61 -17.23
N ARG A 13 -5.29 1.00 -17.74
CA ARG A 13 -5.39 -0.26 -18.49
C ARG A 13 -6.01 -1.37 -17.65
N ALA A 14 -5.56 -1.50 -16.40
CA ALA A 14 -6.11 -2.50 -15.50
C ALA A 14 -7.60 -2.26 -15.24
N LEU A 15 -8.00 -0.99 -15.01
CA LEU A 15 -9.40 -0.63 -14.77
C LEU A 15 -10.30 -0.87 -15.98
N CYS A 16 -9.76 -0.74 -17.20
CA CYS A 16 -10.52 -1.01 -18.42
C CYS A 16 -10.97 -2.47 -18.53
N MET A 17 -10.30 -3.38 -17.83
CA MET A 17 -10.69 -4.77 -17.76
C MET A 17 -11.85 -5.03 -16.80
N ARG A 18 -12.32 -4.00 -16.09
CA ARG A 18 -13.38 -4.06 -15.08
C ARG A 18 -13.11 -5.12 -14.01
N PRO A 19 -11.95 -5.04 -13.32
CA PRO A 19 -11.60 -6.05 -12.33
C PRO A 19 -12.47 -5.95 -11.09
N GLU A 20 -12.68 -7.10 -10.44
CA GLU A 20 -13.32 -7.12 -9.12
C GLU A 20 -12.31 -6.76 -8.03
N ILE A 21 -11.04 -7.12 -8.24
CA ILE A 21 -9.94 -6.88 -7.29
C ILE A 21 -8.76 -6.32 -8.07
N MET A 22 -8.16 -5.24 -7.55
CA MET A 22 -6.92 -4.69 -8.07
C MET A 22 -5.75 -5.12 -7.19
N LEU A 23 -4.65 -5.53 -7.81
CA LEU A 23 -3.41 -5.86 -7.11
C LEU A 23 -2.35 -4.80 -7.43
N PHE A 24 -1.82 -4.17 -6.39
CA PHE A 24 -0.71 -3.22 -6.50
C PHE A 24 0.50 -3.78 -5.78
N ASP A 25 1.59 -3.99 -6.51
CA ASP A 25 2.81 -4.56 -5.94
C ASP A 25 3.95 -3.54 -6.05
N GLU A 26 4.25 -2.86 -4.93
CA GLU A 26 5.38 -1.93 -4.83
C GLU A 26 5.37 -0.87 -5.94
N ILE A 27 4.21 -0.29 -6.23
CA ILE A 27 4.06 0.63 -7.38
C ILE A 27 4.85 1.93 -7.25
N THR A 28 5.38 2.21 -6.06
CA THR A 28 6.20 3.41 -5.81
C THR A 28 7.70 3.13 -5.81
N ALA A 29 8.11 1.88 -6.04
CA ALA A 29 9.52 1.51 -6.04
C ALA A 29 10.28 2.30 -7.11
N SER A 30 11.45 2.82 -6.74
CA SER A 30 12.35 3.56 -7.64
C SER A 30 11.81 4.89 -8.14
N LEU A 31 10.78 5.45 -7.51
CA LEU A 31 10.24 6.76 -7.85
C LEU A 31 10.69 7.82 -6.83
N ASP A 32 10.77 9.08 -7.28
CA ASP A 32 11.05 10.21 -6.40
C ASP A 32 9.91 10.43 -5.41
N PRO A 33 10.16 10.97 -4.19
CA PRO A 33 9.12 11.19 -3.19
C PRO A 33 7.93 12.00 -3.68
N GLU A 34 8.13 13.01 -4.51
CA GLU A 34 7.03 13.81 -5.06
C GLU A 34 6.16 12.98 -5.99
N ILE A 35 6.79 12.14 -6.81
CA ILE A 35 6.11 11.25 -7.74
C ILE A 35 5.36 10.16 -6.98
N VAL A 36 5.96 9.64 -5.91
CA VAL A 36 5.32 8.65 -5.03
C VAL A 36 3.98 9.19 -4.53
N ARG A 37 3.96 10.44 -4.04
CA ARG A 37 2.72 11.04 -3.53
C ARG A 37 1.63 11.09 -4.59
N GLU A 38 1.96 11.48 -5.82
CA GLU A 38 0.97 11.55 -6.91
C GLU A 38 0.40 10.17 -7.26
N VAL A 39 1.25 9.13 -7.29
CA VAL A 39 0.81 7.76 -7.55
C VAL A 39 -0.11 7.27 -6.43
N LEU A 40 0.29 7.51 -5.17
CA LEU A 40 -0.50 7.08 -4.03
C LEU A 40 -1.86 7.79 -3.96
N ASP A 41 -1.94 9.05 -4.40
CA ASP A 41 -3.22 9.78 -4.45
C ASP A 41 -4.21 9.11 -5.40
N VAL A 42 -3.73 8.58 -6.52
CA VAL A 42 -4.58 7.82 -7.44
C VAL A 42 -5.16 6.59 -6.74
N VAL A 43 -4.32 5.85 -6.02
CA VAL A 43 -4.77 4.65 -5.30
C VAL A 43 -5.74 5.00 -4.18
N ILE A 44 -5.48 6.10 -3.45
CA ILE A 44 -6.40 6.57 -2.40
C ILE A 44 -7.77 6.88 -2.98
N ASN A 45 -7.83 7.52 -4.13
CA ASN A 45 -9.10 7.83 -4.79
C ASN A 45 -9.86 6.57 -5.19
N LEU A 46 -9.15 5.55 -5.68
CA LEU A 46 -9.76 4.25 -5.99
C LEU A 46 -10.34 3.60 -4.73
N ALA A 47 -9.63 3.69 -3.61
CA ALA A 47 -10.10 3.15 -2.34
C ALA A 47 -11.38 3.86 -1.89
N LYS A 48 -11.45 5.17 -2.03
CA LYS A 48 -12.64 5.96 -1.70
C LYS A 48 -13.84 5.58 -2.56
N ASP A 49 -13.59 5.18 -3.80
CA ASP A 49 -14.65 4.73 -4.70
C ASP A 49 -15.12 3.29 -4.43
N GLY A 50 -14.55 2.65 -3.40
CA GLY A 50 -14.98 1.31 -2.98
C GLY A 50 -14.31 0.16 -3.71
N MET A 51 -13.25 0.43 -4.46
CA MET A 51 -12.50 -0.62 -5.16
C MET A 51 -11.84 -1.57 -4.15
N THR A 52 -12.03 -2.87 -4.33
CA THR A 52 -11.33 -3.88 -3.53
C THR A 52 -9.90 -4.01 -4.03
N MET A 53 -8.94 -3.83 -3.13
CA MET A 53 -7.52 -3.81 -3.50
C MET A 53 -6.67 -4.61 -2.53
N LEU A 54 -5.65 -5.27 -3.06
CA LEU A 54 -4.56 -5.84 -2.29
C LEU A 54 -3.31 -5.04 -2.64
N ILE A 55 -2.70 -4.42 -1.63
CA ILE A 55 -1.58 -3.51 -1.84
C ILE A 55 -0.36 -4.02 -1.08
N VAL A 56 0.74 -4.24 -1.80
CA VAL A 56 2.03 -4.57 -1.21
C VAL A 56 2.87 -3.30 -1.23
N THR A 57 3.28 -2.81 -0.06
CA THR A 57 3.98 -1.54 0.04
C THR A 57 4.86 -1.44 1.28
N HIS A 58 5.91 -0.62 1.17
CA HIS A 58 6.72 -0.17 2.30
C HIS A 58 6.35 1.24 2.74
N GLU A 59 5.37 1.86 2.10
CA GLU A 59 4.91 3.22 2.44
C GLU A 59 3.95 3.14 3.63
N MET A 60 4.51 3.27 4.85
CA MET A 60 3.74 3.02 6.07
C MET A 60 2.65 4.06 6.34
N GLY A 61 2.93 5.33 6.08
CA GLY A 61 1.92 6.38 6.24
C GLY A 61 0.73 6.17 5.31
N PHE A 62 1.00 5.78 4.08
CA PHE A 62 -0.03 5.46 3.10
C PHE A 62 -0.84 4.24 3.56
N ALA A 63 -0.17 3.16 3.96
CA ALA A 63 -0.84 1.96 4.43
C ALA A 63 -1.78 2.26 5.60
N ARG A 64 -1.31 3.07 6.56
CA ARG A 64 -2.11 3.46 7.73
C ARG A 64 -3.34 4.26 7.35
N SER A 65 -3.23 5.14 6.35
CA SER A 65 -4.32 6.04 5.97
C SER A 65 -5.37 5.40 5.06
N VAL A 66 -4.99 4.39 4.25
CA VAL A 66 -5.89 3.86 3.22
C VAL A 66 -6.39 2.45 3.51
N ALA A 67 -5.62 1.63 4.23
CA ALA A 67 -5.99 0.25 4.46
C ALA A 67 -7.10 0.12 5.49
N ASN A 68 -7.94 -0.90 5.34
CA ASN A 68 -8.86 -1.31 6.39
C ASN A 68 -8.40 -2.62 7.03
N ARG A 69 -7.35 -3.22 6.50
CA ARG A 69 -6.73 -4.42 7.06
C ARG A 69 -5.24 -4.43 6.74
N ILE A 70 -4.41 -4.73 7.73
CA ILE A 70 -2.96 -4.84 7.55
C ILE A 70 -2.55 -6.30 7.74
N VAL A 71 -1.73 -6.79 6.80
CA VAL A 71 -1.12 -8.11 6.88
C VAL A 71 0.38 -7.92 6.86
N PHE A 72 1.05 -8.26 7.95
CA PHE A 72 2.50 -8.17 8.03
C PHE A 72 3.12 -9.51 7.68
N MET A 73 4.00 -9.52 6.69
CA MET A 73 4.64 -10.75 6.22
C MET A 73 6.14 -10.68 6.42
N ASP A 74 6.74 -11.83 6.72
CA ASP A 74 8.18 -11.96 6.86
C ASP A 74 8.57 -13.39 6.46
N GLU A 75 9.64 -13.51 5.67
CA GLU A 75 10.14 -14.79 5.19
C GLU A 75 9.06 -15.67 4.54
N GLY A 76 8.19 -15.04 3.74
CA GLY A 76 7.14 -15.76 3.03
C GLY A 76 5.97 -16.22 3.88
N LYS A 77 5.90 -15.76 5.13
CA LYS A 77 4.83 -16.16 6.06
C LYS A 77 4.09 -14.94 6.58
N ILE A 78 2.81 -15.13 6.88
CA ILE A 78 2.00 -14.12 7.57
C ILE A 78 2.38 -14.17 9.05
N VAL A 79 2.93 -13.07 9.56
CA VAL A 79 3.35 -12.95 10.96
C VAL A 79 2.19 -12.46 11.82
N GLU A 80 1.48 -11.44 11.35
CA GLU A 80 0.29 -10.96 12.05
C GLU A 80 -0.65 -10.23 11.10
N GLU A 81 -1.91 -10.15 11.49
CA GLU A 81 -2.96 -9.49 10.73
C GLU A 81 -3.85 -8.74 11.71
N SER A 82 -4.14 -7.47 11.41
CA SER A 82 -4.98 -6.65 12.28
C SER A 82 -5.49 -5.42 11.57
N GLU A 83 -6.34 -4.65 12.27
CA GLU A 83 -6.76 -3.34 11.79
C GLU A 83 -5.57 -2.36 11.80
N PRO A 84 -5.56 -1.34 10.92
CA PRO A 84 -4.43 -0.42 10.83
C PRO A 84 -3.99 0.20 12.15
N GLU A 85 -4.90 0.80 12.90
CA GLU A 85 -4.51 1.46 14.15
C GLU A 85 -3.92 0.48 15.15
N ALA A 86 -4.48 -0.72 15.24
CA ALA A 86 -3.95 -1.74 16.14
C ALA A 86 -2.54 -2.17 15.73
N PHE A 87 -2.30 -2.32 14.42
CA PHE A 87 -0.99 -2.71 13.93
C PHE A 87 0.08 -1.64 14.22
N PHE A 88 -0.23 -0.38 13.91
CA PHE A 88 0.74 0.70 14.02
C PHE A 88 0.97 1.18 15.45
N THR A 89 -0.01 1.05 16.33
CA THR A 89 0.13 1.50 17.72
C THR A 89 0.47 0.37 18.69
N HIS A 90 -0.01 -0.84 18.44
CA HIS A 90 0.16 -1.99 19.34
C HIS A 90 0.45 -3.27 18.56
N PRO A 91 1.57 -3.32 17.80
CA PRO A 91 1.92 -4.55 17.07
C PRO A 91 2.16 -5.69 18.07
N LYS A 92 1.70 -6.87 17.70
CA LYS A 92 1.75 -8.04 18.59
C LYS A 92 3.09 -8.77 18.56
N SER A 93 3.68 -8.92 17.38
CA SER A 93 4.92 -9.66 17.21
C SER A 93 6.15 -8.79 17.42
N GLU A 94 7.23 -9.39 17.91
CA GLU A 94 8.50 -8.68 18.05
C GLU A 94 9.06 -8.24 16.68
N ARG A 95 8.83 -9.05 15.65
CA ARG A 95 9.27 -8.70 14.28
C ARG A 95 8.57 -7.45 13.77
N ALA A 96 7.25 -7.34 13.99
CA ALA A 96 6.51 -6.15 13.60
C ALA A 96 6.97 -4.92 14.37
N LYS A 97 7.26 -5.07 15.67
CA LYS A 97 7.77 -3.97 16.49
C LYS A 97 9.10 -3.46 15.96
N LYS A 98 10.02 -4.36 15.62
CA LYS A 98 11.32 -3.99 15.04
C LYS A 98 11.14 -3.31 13.68
N PHE A 99 10.28 -3.85 12.85
CA PHE A 99 10.02 -3.29 11.53
C PHE A 99 9.47 -1.86 11.64
N LEU A 100 8.48 -1.64 12.48
CA LEU A 100 7.86 -0.33 12.65
C LEU A 100 8.81 0.70 13.27
N ASN A 101 9.75 0.27 14.08
CA ASN A 101 10.75 1.16 14.67
C ASN A 101 11.70 1.77 13.63
N LEU A 102 11.77 1.19 12.43
CA LEU A 102 12.60 1.73 11.34
C LEU A 102 11.94 2.91 10.63
N PHE A 103 10.66 3.16 10.88
CA PHE A 103 9.89 4.20 10.21
C PHE A 103 9.41 5.26 11.19
N SER A 104 9.26 6.48 10.67
CA SER A 104 8.69 7.61 11.42
C SER A 104 7.36 7.98 10.75
N PHE A 105 6.29 7.90 11.51
CA PHE A 105 4.97 8.24 10.97
C PHE A 105 3.98 8.66 12.05
#